data_7c2185a61cbd30a9e3ed3ac3baa1a212
#
_entry.id   7c2185a61cbd30a9e3ed3ac3baa1a212
#
_cell.length_a   1.000
_cell.length_b   1.000
_cell.length_c   1.000
_cell.angle_alpha   90.00
_cell.angle_beta   90.00
_cell.angle_gamma   90.00
#
_symmetry.space_group_name_H-M   'P 1'
#
loop_
_entity.id
_entity.type
_entity.pdbx_description
1 polymer ?
#
loop_
_entity_poly.entity_id
_entity_poly.type
_entity_poly.pdbx_seq_one_letter_code
_entity_poly.pdbx_strand_id
1 'polypeptide(L)'
;MFQIGGPRALEVIEAAAQEDFHDLKFLNFRHATIGGHAVRVLRLGMAGTLAYEVHGTVDMGTDVYDAIFAAGQKFGIKKMGEFYWSYFCQHTENGFPQAFGHFYNAYREDEDFYRWYRQVIMPEHPGYKEIWDAANDVCDMEGTLGDTLADYYRNPIELGWGHSIHWDHDFIGKEALLKIREQGARHPVTLNWNPEDILDIMGSYMREGTPYMFLDWPRDNKYANFQLRVEDAAGNVVGVTSFRTYTLYQRKHISLCCLDAAQDTPDNEVYIIWGDRDKYPIKRVRATVSKCPSLDLPRNEKYDIESIPHYNKEA
;
A
#
# COMPACT_ATOMS: atom_id res chain seq x y z
N MET A 1 1.77 2.50 17.63
CA MET A 1 1.97 1.22 16.92
C MET A 1 3.31 1.27 16.21
N PHE A 2 4.11 0.18 16.30
CA PHE A 2 5.34 -0.01 15.51
C PHE A 2 5.23 -1.28 14.71
N GLN A 3 5.70 -1.25 13.46
CA GLN A 3 5.81 -2.45 12.62
C GLN A 3 7.27 -2.83 12.46
N ILE A 4 7.57 -4.10 12.65
CA ILE A 4 8.86 -4.72 12.42
C ILE A 4 8.67 -5.73 11.28
N GLY A 5 9.33 -5.51 10.16
CA GLY A 5 9.19 -6.36 8.97
C GLY A 5 10.54 -6.87 8.46
N GLY A 6 10.49 -8.02 7.82
CA GLY A 6 11.67 -8.65 7.21
C GLY A 6 11.94 -10.06 7.73
N PRO A 7 12.90 -10.77 7.12
CA PRO A 7 13.14 -12.20 7.43
C PRO A 7 13.60 -12.45 8.88
N ARG A 8 14.11 -11.43 9.56
CA ARG A 8 14.57 -11.51 10.96
C ARG A 8 13.62 -10.85 11.96
N ALA A 9 12.40 -10.50 11.56
CA ALA A 9 11.44 -9.80 12.41
C ALA A 9 11.08 -10.59 13.68
N LEU A 10 10.96 -11.92 13.57
CA LEU A 10 10.70 -12.78 14.72
C LEU A 10 11.81 -12.71 15.76
N GLU A 11 13.07 -12.87 15.33
CA GLU A 11 14.23 -12.81 16.23
C GLU A 11 14.32 -11.45 16.96
N VAL A 12 13.97 -10.36 16.27
CA VAL A 12 13.95 -9.01 16.86
C VAL A 12 12.89 -8.90 17.94
N ILE A 13 11.65 -9.34 17.65
CA ILE A 13 10.54 -9.28 18.61
C ILE A 13 10.81 -10.15 19.82
N GLU A 14 11.28 -11.38 19.61
CA GLU A 14 11.61 -12.30 20.69
C GLU A 14 12.72 -11.75 21.60
N ALA A 15 13.76 -11.18 21.02
CA ALA A 15 14.83 -10.56 21.77
C ALA A 15 14.36 -9.32 22.56
N ALA A 16 13.43 -8.53 22.00
CA ALA A 16 12.88 -7.35 22.65
C ALA A 16 11.93 -7.71 23.82
N ALA A 17 11.12 -8.75 23.63
CA ALA A 17 10.17 -9.23 24.63
C ALA A 17 10.80 -10.24 25.62
N GLN A 18 11.94 -10.85 25.27
CA GLN A 18 12.55 -11.96 26.01
C GLN A 18 11.62 -13.19 26.15
N GLU A 19 10.85 -13.43 25.09
CA GLU A 19 9.87 -14.51 25.00
C GLU A 19 9.92 -15.15 23.61
N ASP A 20 9.54 -16.43 23.50
CA ASP A 20 9.37 -17.15 22.24
C ASP A 20 7.98 -16.86 21.63
N PHE A 21 7.92 -16.55 20.34
CA PHE A 21 6.69 -16.21 19.60
C PHE A 21 6.42 -17.15 18.42
N HIS A 22 7.11 -18.29 18.30
CA HIS A 22 6.89 -19.23 17.19
C HIS A 22 5.48 -19.78 17.12
N ASP A 23 4.78 -19.90 18.27
CA ASP A 23 3.40 -20.33 18.32
C ASP A 23 2.37 -19.25 17.90
N LEU A 24 2.82 -17.99 17.72
CA LEU A 24 1.95 -16.88 17.36
C LEU A 24 1.55 -16.96 15.88
N LYS A 25 0.31 -17.37 15.63
CA LYS A 25 -0.23 -17.53 14.29
C LYS A 25 -0.51 -16.20 13.62
N PHE A 26 -0.51 -16.19 12.28
CA PHE A 26 -0.90 -15.02 11.50
C PHE A 26 -2.30 -14.50 11.89
N LEU A 27 -2.46 -13.18 11.97
CA LEU A 27 -3.66 -12.47 12.46
C LEU A 27 -4.02 -12.71 13.95
N ASN A 28 -3.13 -13.33 14.71
CA ASN A 28 -3.30 -13.46 16.16
C ASN A 28 -2.37 -12.51 16.90
N PHE A 29 -2.76 -12.15 18.12
CA PHE A 29 -1.93 -11.35 18.99
C PHE A 29 -1.74 -12.01 20.36
N ARG A 30 -0.69 -11.59 21.04
CA ARG A 30 -0.41 -11.94 22.43
C ARG A 30 0.06 -10.72 23.19
N HIS A 31 -0.25 -10.67 24.48
CA HIS A 31 0.34 -9.69 25.40
C HIS A 31 1.78 -10.08 25.74
N ALA A 32 2.66 -9.10 25.79
CA ALA A 32 4.07 -9.25 26.14
C ALA A 32 4.56 -8.02 26.89
N THR A 33 5.79 -8.08 27.39
CA THR A 33 6.48 -6.93 28.00
C THR A 33 7.66 -6.51 27.15
N ILE A 34 7.68 -5.26 26.68
CA ILE A 34 8.81 -4.69 25.93
C ILE A 34 9.15 -3.33 26.53
N GLY A 35 10.44 -3.10 26.83
CA GLY A 35 10.89 -1.85 27.47
C GLY A 35 10.28 -1.59 28.84
N GLY A 36 9.87 -2.64 29.57
CA GLY A 36 9.17 -2.54 30.85
C GLY A 36 7.67 -2.25 30.77
N HIS A 37 7.11 -2.16 29.56
CA HIS A 37 5.70 -1.84 29.33
C HIS A 37 4.91 -3.01 28.77
N ALA A 38 3.64 -3.14 29.19
CA ALA A 38 2.72 -4.13 28.64
C ALA A 38 2.25 -3.70 27.24
N VAL A 39 2.50 -4.55 26.25
CA VAL A 39 2.16 -4.31 24.85
C VAL A 39 1.37 -5.49 24.27
N ARG A 40 0.74 -5.29 23.11
CA ARG A 40 0.22 -6.37 22.28
C ARG A 40 1.16 -6.57 21.09
N VAL A 41 1.62 -7.79 20.89
CA VAL A 41 2.38 -8.21 19.71
C VAL A 41 1.42 -8.98 18.79
N LEU A 42 1.18 -8.46 17.59
CA LEU A 42 0.31 -9.02 16.56
C LEU A 42 1.17 -9.50 15.40
N ARG A 43 1.00 -10.74 14.94
CA ARG A 43 1.64 -11.22 13.73
C ARG A 43 0.88 -10.73 12.50
N LEU A 44 1.23 -9.56 12.03
CA LEU A 44 0.68 -8.88 10.86
C LEU A 44 1.71 -7.88 10.35
N GLY A 45 1.59 -7.49 9.10
CA GLY A 45 2.35 -6.38 8.55
C GLY A 45 2.04 -6.16 7.08
N MET A 46 2.19 -4.93 6.63
CA MET A 46 1.93 -4.53 5.26
C MET A 46 3.07 -4.86 4.29
N ALA A 47 4.23 -5.24 4.83
CA ALA A 47 5.42 -5.52 4.03
C ALA A 47 5.36 -6.83 3.21
N GLY A 48 4.26 -7.59 3.28
CA GLY A 48 4.04 -8.82 2.51
C GLY A 48 4.96 -10.00 2.87
N THR A 49 5.98 -9.79 3.70
CA THR A 49 6.88 -10.80 4.26
C THR A 49 6.59 -10.98 5.76
N LEU A 50 7.42 -11.74 6.47
CA LEU A 50 7.29 -11.88 7.91
C LEU A 50 7.30 -10.51 8.58
N ALA A 51 6.29 -10.25 9.40
CA ALA A 51 6.18 -8.98 10.11
C ALA A 51 5.33 -9.11 11.37
N TYR A 52 5.62 -8.21 12.31
CA TYR A 52 4.92 -8.08 13.57
C TYR A 52 4.59 -6.61 13.83
N GLU A 53 3.45 -6.37 14.45
CA GLU A 53 3.05 -5.06 14.93
C GLU A 53 3.03 -5.05 16.46
N VAL A 54 3.60 -4.01 17.05
CA VAL A 54 3.60 -3.79 18.50
C VAL A 54 2.67 -2.63 18.81
N HIS A 55 1.63 -2.90 19.57
CA HIS A 55 0.59 -1.93 19.93
C HIS A 55 0.65 -1.59 21.41
N GLY A 56 0.51 -0.31 21.72
CA GLY A 56 0.48 0.23 23.08
C GLY A 56 -0.06 1.64 23.11
N THR A 57 -0.06 2.28 24.28
CA THR A 57 -0.43 3.69 24.44
C THR A 57 0.72 4.60 24.03
N VAL A 58 0.44 5.88 23.75
CA VAL A 58 1.44 6.82 23.21
C VAL A 58 2.53 7.15 24.21
N ASP A 59 2.22 7.17 25.49
CA ASP A 59 3.14 7.50 26.59
C ASP A 59 4.31 6.51 26.72
N MET A 60 4.10 5.25 26.37
CA MET A 60 5.15 4.23 26.38
C MET A 60 5.94 4.14 25.05
N GLY A 61 5.55 4.95 24.05
CA GLY A 61 6.02 4.79 22.66
C GLY A 61 7.54 4.83 22.53
N THR A 62 8.20 5.79 23.15
CA THR A 62 9.65 5.96 23.06
C THR A 62 10.40 4.78 23.68
N ASP A 63 10.03 4.36 24.89
CA ASP A 63 10.70 3.28 25.60
C ASP A 63 10.57 1.95 24.86
N VAL A 64 9.38 1.66 24.32
CA VAL A 64 9.12 0.46 23.50
C VAL A 64 9.92 0.50 22.20
N TYR A 65 9.95 1.65 21.51
CA TYR A 65 10.73 1.82 20.30
C TYR A 65 12.22 1.58 20.54
N ASP A 66 12.78 2.22 21.56
CA ASP A 66 14.19 2.11 21.90
C ASP A 66 14.57 0.68 22.29
N ALA A 67 13.73 -0.02 23.05
CA ALA A 67 13.93 -1.42 23.41
C ALA A 67 13.94 -2.33 22.17
N ILE A 68 12.99 -2.17 21.25
CA ILE A 68 12.95 -2.94 19.99
C ILE A 68 14.18 -2.64 19.14
N PHE A 69 14.53 -1.35 18.99
CA PHE A 69 15.65 -0.95 18.17
C PHE A 69 16.99 -1.44 18.74
N ALA A 70 17.17 -1.37 20.06
CA ALA A 70 18.35 -1.90 20.76
C ALA A 70 18.47 -3.41 20.60
N ALA A 71 17.39 -4.17 20.83
CA ALA A 71 17.37 -5.62 20.65
C ALA A 71 17.66 -6.04 19.20
N GLY A 72 17.21 -5.25 18.24
CA GLY A 72 17.39 -5.49 16.82
C GLY A 72 18.80 -5.21 16.26
N GLN A 73 19.67 -4.51 17.00
CA GLN A 73 21.01 -4.13 16.50
C GLN A 73 21.84 -5.34 16.06
N LYS A 74 21.87 -6.40 16.87
CA LYS A 74 22.57 -7.64 16.54
C LYS A 74 22.02 -8.37 15.32
N PHE A 75 20.81 -8.05 14.91
CA PHE A 75 20.14 -8.61 13.74
C PHE A 75 20.18 -7.67 12.51
N GLY A 76 20.82 -6.51 12.64
CA GLY A 76 20.96 -5.54 11.57
C GLY A 76 19.70 -4.73 11.27
N ILE A 77 18.88 -4.46 12.29
CA ILE A 77 17.67 -3.64 12.15
C ILE A 77 17.98 -2.27 11.54
N LYS A 78 17.08 -1.81 10.67
CA LYS A 78 17.15 -0.47 10.06
C LYS A 78 15.89 0.31 10.39
N LYS A 79 16.04 1.63 10.56
CA LYS A 79 14.89 2.54 10.65
C LYS A 79 14.30 2.76 9.27
N MET A 80 13.02 2.55 9.13
CA MET A 80 12.32 2.75 7.86
C MET A 80 11.56 4.06 7.81
N GLY A 81 11.06 4.52 8.95
CA GLY A 81 10.24 5.73 9.05
C GLY A 81 10.97 7.03 8.72
N GLU A 82 12.30 7.05 8.69
CA GLU A 82 13.08 8.20 8.23
C GLU A 82 12.90 8.46 6.73
N PHE A 83 12.51 7.43 5.98
CA PHE A 83 12.27 7.51 4.56
C PHE A 83 10.81 7.14 4.27
N TYR A 84 9.94 8.13 4.29
CA TYR A 84 8.52 7.96 4.04
C TYR A 84 8.20 7.20 2.74
N TRP A 85 9.02 7.38 1.70
CA TRP A 85 8.91 6.63 0.46
C TRP A 85 9.09 5.12 0.64
N SER A 86 9.87 4.65 1.62
CA SER A 86 10.06 3.21 1.88
C SER A 86 8.75 2.53 2.28
N TYR A 87 7.92 3.22 3.06
CA TYR A 87 6.61 2.72 3.46
C TYR A 87 5.71 2.48 2.25
N PHE A 88 5.62 3.46 1.35
CA PHE A 88 4.78 3.32 0.15
C PHE A 88 5.39 2.38 -0.90
N CYS A 89 6.71 2.33 -1.00
CA CYS A 89 7.39 1.35 -1.83
C CYS A 89 7.00 -0.06 -1.42
N GLN A 90 6.97 -0.35 -0.12
CA GLN A 90 6.56 -1.66 0.39
C GLN A 90 5.10 -2.00 0.08
N HIS A 91 4.18 -1.05 0.18
CA HIS A 91 2.79 -1.27 -0.23
C HIS A 91 2.71 -1.69 -1.69
N THR A 92 3.41 -0.97 -2.57
CA THR A 92 3.41 -1.25 -4.00
C THR A 92 4.08 -2.58 -4.32
N GLU A 93 5.26 -2.85 -3.75
CA GLU A 93 5.98 -4.12 -3.94
C GLU A 93 5.16 -5.33 -3.50
N ASN A 94 4.38 -5.17 -2.44
CA ASN A 94 3.59 -6.24 -1.84
C ASN A 94 2.16 -6.32 -2.36
N GLY A 95 1.82 -5.48 -3.31
CA GLY A 95 0.50 -5.48 -3.90
C GLY A 95 -0.62 -5.18 -2.89
N PHE A 96 -0.34 -4.35 -1.88
CA PHE A 96 -1.33 -3.98 -0.86
C PHE A 96 -1.98 -2.64 -1.22
N PRO A 97 -3.21 -2.64 -1.76
CA PRO A 97 -3.91 -1.40 -2.06
C PRO A 97 -4.29 -0.67 -0.77
N GLN A 98 -4.04 0.62 -0.75
CA GLN A 98 -4.30 1.48 0.39
C GLN A 98 -5.43 2.46 0.07
N ALA A 99 -6.36 2.63 0.99
CA ALA A 99 -7.34 3.71 0.93
C ALA A 99 -6.62 5.07 0.85
N PHE A 100 -7.24 6.05 0.24
CA PHE A 100 -6.70 7.38 -0.08
C PHE A 100 -5.66 7.42 -1.21
N GLY A 101 -5.03 6.31 -1.54
CA GLY A 101 -4.02 6.24 -2.56
C GLY A 101 -4.43 5.48 -3.81
N HIS A 102 -5.19 4.40 -3.63
CA HIS A 102 -5.65 3.57 -4.73
C HIS A 102 -7.14 3.76 -5.01
N PHE A 103 -7.91 4.23 -4.04
CA PHE A 103 -9.34 4.43 -4.16
C PHE A 103 -9.85 5.40 -3.09
N TYR A 104 -10.98 6.03 -3.37
CA TYR A 104 -11.72 6.80 -2.38
C TYR A 104 -12.58 5.91 -1.49
N ASN A 105 -12.75 6.36 -0.25
CA ASN A 105 -13.77 5.81 0.63
C ASN A 105 -15.15 6.30 0.21
N ALA A 106 -16.13 5.39 0.15
CA ALA A 106 -17.50 5.69 -0.27
C ALA A 106 -18.22 6.70 0.66
N TYR A 107 -17.81 6.83 1.91
CA TYR A 107 -18.40 7.82 2.82
C TYR A 107 -18.07 9.28 2.48
N ARG A 108 -17.27 9.56 1.45
CA ARG A 108 -17.18 10.92 0.89
C ARG A 108 -18.52 11.45 0.37
N GLU A 109 -19.41 10.58 -0.08
CA GLU A 109 -20.76 10.92 -0.54
C GLU A 109 -21.83 10.75 0.57
N ASP A 110 -21.46 10.27 1.75
CA ASP A 110 -22.37 10.09 2.87
C ASP A 110 -22.43 11.35 3.75
N GLU A 111 -23.35 12.26 3.40
CA GLU A 111 -23.54 13.52 4.13
C GLU A 111 -23.94 13.28 5.59
N ASP A 112 -24.67 12.21 5.91
CA ASP A 112 -25.09 11.89 7.27
C ASP A 112 -23.92 11.41 8.11
N PHE A 113 -23.03 10.59 7.54
CA PHE A 113 -21.79 10.20 8.18
C PHE A 113 -20.89 11.41 8.45
N TYR A 114 -20.69 12.31 7.47
CA TYR A 114 -19.91 13.53 7.63
C TYR A 114 -20.49 14.44 8.70
N ARG A 115 -21.82 14.59 8.74
CA ARG A 115 -22.51 15.39 9.77
C ARG A 115 -22.29 14.81 11.14
N TRP A 116 -22.49 13.51 11.31
CA TRP A 116 -22.25 12.81 12.58
C TRP A 116 -20.80 12.95 13.02
N TYR A 117 -19.86 12.71 12.13
CA TYR A 117 -18.45 12.80 12.43
C TYR A 117 -18.04 14.20 12.92
N ARG A 118 -18.48 15.25 12.21
CA ARG A 118 -18.21 16.64 12.59
C ARG A 118 -18.87 17.07 13.89
N GLN A 119 -20.06 16.59 14.18
CA GLN A 119 -20.83 16.98 15.36
C GLN A 119 -20.50 16.18 16.61
N VAL A 120 -20.07 14.94 16.47
CA VAL A 120 -19.84 14.01 17.60
C VAL A 120 -18.34 13.75 17.80
N ILE A 121 -17.65 13.31 16.77
CA ILE A 121 -16.27 12.84 16.93
C ILE A 121 -15.27 13.99 17.02
N MET A 122 -15.36 14.99 16.15
CA MET A 122 -14.40 16.10 16.13
C MET A 122 -14.36 16.95 17.41
N PRO A 123 -15.50 17.26 18.06
CA PRO A 123 -15.47 18.02 19.32
C PRO A 123 -14.79 17.26 20.46
N GLU A 124 -14.91 15.94 20.50
CA GLU A 124 -14.27 15.10 21.53
C GLU A 124 -12.77 14.89 21.25
N HIS A 125 -12.35 15.04 20.01
CA HIS A 125 -10.98 14.79 19.57
C HIS A 125 -10.49 15.91 18.63
N PRO A 126 -10.18 17.11 19.14
CA PRO A 126 -9.85 18.28 18.30
C PRO A 126 -8.68 18.05 17.33
N GLY A 127 -7.69 17.22 17.69
CA GLY A 127 -6.58 16.87 16.80
C GLY A 127 -6.97 15.97 15.61
N TYR A 128 -8.15 15.37 15.65
CA TYR A 128 -8.63 14.55 14.52
C TYR A 128 -9.09 15.39 13.33
N LYS A 129 -9.43 16.65 13.55
CA LYS A 129 -9.85 17.54 12.45
C LYS A 129 -8.76 17.64 11.39
N GLU A 130 -7.53 17.94 11.80
CA GLU A 130 -6.42 18.09 10.85
C GLU A 130 -6.08 16.77 10.16
N ILE A 131 -6.14 15.66 10.87
CA ILE A 131 -5.91 14.34 10.28
C ILE A 131 -7.03 13.98 9.30
N TRP A 132 -8.28 14.26 9.66
CA TRP A 132 -9.43 13.99 8.80
C TRP A 132 -9.43 14.87 7.56
N ASP A 133 -9.21 16.16 7.71
CA ASP A 133 -9.12 17.11 6.61
C ASP A 133 -7.97 16.70 5.67
N ALA A 134 -6.81 16.34 6.23
CA ALA A 134 -5.68 15.84 5.44
C ALA A 134 -6.01 14.53 4.71
N ALA A 135 -6.78 13.64 5.31
CA ALA A 135 -7.11 12.35 4.73
C ALA A 135 -8.25 12.40 3.69
N ASN A 136 -9.14 13.38 3.78
CA ASN A 136 -10.35 13.43 2.96
C ASN A 136 -10.48 14.67 2.07
N ASP A 137 -9.95 15.81 2.50
CA ASP A 137 -10.08 17.07 1.77
C ASP A 137 -8.78 17.45 1.02
N VAL A 138 -7.63 16.97 1.49
CA VAL A 138 -6.32 17.29 0.91
C VAL A 138 -5.84 16.23 -0.10
N CYS A 139 -6.36 15.01 -0.01
CA CYS A 139 -6.08 13.96 -0.97
C CYS A 139 -7.04 14.03 -2.15
N ASP A 140 -7.05 15.13 -2.88
CA ASP A 140 -7.66 15.13 -4.20
C ASP A 140 -6.90 14.15 -5.09
N MET A 141 -7.62 13.17 -5.61
CA MET A 141 -7.04 12.28 -6.59
C MET A 141 -6.92 13.04 -7.90
N GLU A 142 -5.69 13.33 -8.26
CA GLU A 142 -5.32 13.97 -9.50
C GLU A 142 -4.95 12.93 -10.57
N GLY A 143 -4.68 13.37 -11.78
CA GLY A 143 -4.19 12.52 -12.85
C GLY A 143 -5.16 12.43 -14.03
N THR A 144 -5.11 11.34 -14.75
CA THR A 144 -5.79 11.19 -16.04
C THR A 144 -7.00 10.25 -16.03
N LEU A 145 -7.40 9.73 -14.86
CA LEU A 145 -8.40 8.66 -14.79
C LEU A 145 -9.79 9.11 -15.26
N GLY A 146 -10.37 10.10 -14.63
CA GLY A 146 -11.74 10.53 -14.93
C GLY A 146 -12.14 11.78 -14.15
N ASP A 147 -13.37 12.26 -14.39
CA ASP A 147 -13.88 13.49 -13.80
C ASP A 147 -14.96 13.25 -12.75
N THR A 148 -15.44 12.02 -12.63
CA THR A 148 -16.50 11.68 -11.69
C THR A 148 -15.93 10.97 -10.47
N LEU A 149 -16.56 11.18 -9.32
CA LEU A 149 -16.15 10.51 -8.09
C LEU A 149 -16.25 8.98 -8.20
N ALA A 150 -17.20 8.50 -8.99
CA ALA A 150 -17.38 7.08 -9.25
C ALA A 150 -16.16 6.41 -9.91
N ASP A 151 -15.39 7.16 -10.71
CA ASP A 151 -14.17 6.64 -11.35
C ASP A 151 -13.10 6.22 -10.33
N TYR A 152 -13.15 6.79 -9.12
CA TYR A 152 -12.18 6.58 -8.06
C TYR A 152 -12.59 5.50 -7.05
N TYR A 153 -13.80 4.97 -7.12
CA TYR A 153 -14.20 3.85 -6.29
C TYR A 153 -13.67 2.53 -6.83
N ARG A 154 -13.38 1.62 -5.93
CA ARG A 154 -12.95 0.25 -6.23
C ARG A 154 -13.75 -0.73 -5.40
N ASN A 155 -14.06 -1.86 -5.99
CA ASN A 155 -14.67 -2.97 -5.27
C ASN A 155 -13.59 -3.95 -4.74
N PRO A 156 -13.92 -4.77 -3.75
CA PRO A 156 -12.94 -5.66 -3.14
C PRO A 156 -12.35 -6.71 -4.11
N ILE A 157 -13.03 -7.03 -5.20
CA ILE A 157 -12.50 -7.98 -6.20
C ILE A 157 -11.37 -7.32 -7.00
N GLU A 158 -11.57 -6.08 -7.46
CA GLU A 158 -10.53 -5.30 -8.15
C GLU A 158 -9.29 -5.06 -7.30
N LEU A 159 -9.46 -4.98 -5.97
CA LEU A 159 -8.37 -4.78 -5.02
C LEU A 159 -7.65 -6.09 -4.62
N GLY A 160 -8.08 -7.23 -5.17
CA GLY A 160 -7.51 -8.55 -4.83
C GLY A 160 -8.02 -9.14 -3.52
N TRP A 161 -9.03 -8.54 -2.89
CA TRP A 161 -9.60 -9.00 -1.62
C TRP A 161 -10.81 -9.93 -1.79
N GLY A 162 -11.11 -10.32 -3.02
CA GLY A 162 -12.22 -11.21 -3.35
C GLY A 162 -12.20 -12.54 -2.59
N HIS A 163 -11.01 -13.03 -2.20
CA HIS A 163 -10.83 -14.24 -1.39
C HIS A 163 -11.37 -14.11 0.05
N SER A 164 -11.54 -12.88 0.55
CA SER A 164 -12.08 -12.60 1.88
C SER A 164 -13.61 -12.45 1.89
N ILE A 165 -14.26 -12.55 0.73
CA ILE A 165 -15.71 -12.43 0.62
C ILE A 165 -16.34 -13.80 0.91
N HIS A 166 -17.15 -13.87 1.96
CA HIS A 166 -17.95 -15.05 2.30
C HIS A 166 -19.33 -14.95 1.66
N TRP A 167 -19.60 -15.81 0.68
CA TRP A 167 -20.79 -15.77 -0.17
C TRP A 167 -21.98 -16.52 0.42
N ASP A 168 -21.82 -17.19 1.55
CA ASP A 168 -22.79 -18.07 2.23
C ASP A 168 -23.78 -17.34 3.12
N HIS A 169 -23.68 -16.01 3.21
CA HIS A 169 -24.62 -15.16 3.94
C HIS A 169 -25.02 -13.93 3.12
N ASP A 170 -26.04 -13.19 3.56
CA ASP A 170 -26.44 -11.94 2.94
C ASP A 170 -25.61 -10.77 3.49
N PHE A 171 -25.26 -9.84 2.60
CA PHE A 171 -24.57 -8.59 2.92
C PHE A 171 -24.89 -7.50 1.89
N ILE A 172 -24.73 -6.25 2.27
CA ILE A 172 -24.96 -5.10 1.39
C ILE A 172 -23.96 -5.15 0.23
N GLY A 173 -24.47 -5.13 -1.02
CA GLY A 173 -23.65 -5.16 -2.24
C GLY A 173 -23.37 -6.56 -2.79
N LYS A 174 -23.88 -7.64 -2.18
CA LYS A 174 -23.69 -9.03 -2.66
C LYS A 174 -24.09 -9.20 -4.12
N GLU A 175 -25.28 -8.75 -4.50
CA GLU A 175 -25.76 -8.88 -5.89
C GLU A 175 -24.90 -8.10 -6.88
N ALA A 176 -24.44 -6.91 -6.51
CA ALA A 176 -23.55 -6.12 -7.36
C ALA A 176 -22.20 -6.80 -7.58
N LEU A 177 -21.63 -7.35 -6.52
CA LEU A 177 -20.35 -8.09 -6.60
C LEU A 177 -20.49 -9.40 -7.38
N LEU A 178 -21.63 -10.10 -7.29
CA LEU A 178 -21.90 -11.28 -8.12
C LEU A 178 -21.93 -10.92 -9.62
N LYS A 179 -22.60 -9.82 -9.99
CA LYS A 179 -22.61 -9.33 -11.36
C LYS A 179 -21.20 -8.97 -11.86
N ILE A 180 -20.43 -8.26 -11.05
CA ILE A 180 -19.04 -7.90 -11.38
C ILE A 180 -18.20 -9.16 -11.62
N ARG A 181 -18.33 -10.16 -10.76
CA ARG A 181 -17.62 -11.44 -10.91
C ARG A 181 -18.01 -12.18 -12.19
N GLU A 182 -19.29 -12.19 -12.55
CA GLU A 182 -19.79 -12.82 -13.77
C GLU A 182 -19.35 -12.10 -15.05
N GLN A 183 -19.25 -10.78 -15.02
CA GLN A 183 -18.84 -9.96 -16.15
C GLN A 183 -17.33 -9.95 -16.41
N GLY A 184 -16.53 -10.48 -15.49
CA GLY A 184 -15.08 -10.43 -15.52
C GLY A 184 -14.56 -9.14 -14.86
N ALA A 185 -14.30 -9.23 -13.57
CA ALA A 185 -13.73 -8.12 -12.81
C ALA A 185 -12.30 -7.81 -13.26
N ARG A 186 -11.88 -6.57 -13.05
CA ARG A 186 -10.46 -6.19 -13.08
C ARG A 186 -9.69 -6.97 -12.01
N HIS A 187 -8.41 -7.11 -12.25
CA HIS A 187 -7.50 -7.80 -11.32
C HIS A 187 -6.35 -6.88 -10.92
N PRO A 188 -5.81 -7.04 -9.68
CA PRO A 188 -4.62 -6.31 -9.29
C PRO A 188 -3.40 -6.92 -9.99
N VAL A 189 -2.68 -6.08 -10.71
CA VAL A 189 -1.40 -6.41 -11.35
C VAL A 189 -0.35 -5.38 -10.96
N THR A 190 0.92 -5.71 -11.16
CA THR A 190 2.01 -4.74 -11.11
C THR A 190 2.39 -4.35 -12.52
N LEU A 191 2.51 -3.05 -12.77
CA LEU A 191 3.05 -2.53 -14.01
C LEU A 191 4.52 -2.18 -13.83
N ASN A 192 5.39 -2.71 -14.68
CA ASN A 192 6.80 -2.31 -14.79
C ASN A 192 6.89 -1.22 -15.85
N TRP A 193 7.26 -0.02 -15.45
CA TRP A 193 7.37 1.14 -16.33
C TRP A 193 8.60 1.04 -17.23
N ASN A 194 8.47 1.45 -18.47
CA ASN A 194 9.58 1.46 -19.42
C ASN A 194 10.64 2.50 -19.01
N PRO A 195 11.90 2.12 -18.83
CA PRO A 195 12.95 3.03 -18.37
C PRO A 195 13.24 4.17 -19.34
N GLU A 196 13.18 3.95 -20.65
CA GLU A 196 13.44 5.00 -21.64
C GLU A 196 12.36 6.08 -21.63
N ASP A 197 11.11 5.69 -21.40
CA ASP A 197 10.01 6.65 -21.27
C ASP A 197 10.11 7.47 -19.97
N ILE A 198 10.59 6.86 -18.89
CA ILE A 198 10.90 7.55 -17.63
C ILE A 198 12.02 8.57 -17.84
N LEU A 199 13.11 8.15 -18.50
CA LEU A 199 14.23 9.04 -18.83
C LEU A 199 13.80 10.19 -19.73
N ASP A 200 12.87 9.97 -20.67
CA ASP A 200 12.32 11.03 -21.50
C ASP A 200 11.51 12.04 -20.69
N ILE A 201 10.68 11.57 -19.75
CA ILE A 201 9.96 12.44 -18.82
C ILE A 201 10.95 13.29 -18.02
N MET A 202 11.93 12.66 -17.38
CA MET A 202 12.94 13.36 -16.58
C MET A 202 13.79 14.30 -17.43
N GLY A 203 14.15 13.90 -18.63
CA GLY A 203 14.89 14.72 -19.58
C GLY A 203 14.11 15.97 -20.04
N SER A 204 12.77 15.93 -20.01
CA SER A 204 11.94 17.07 -20.40
C SER A 204 12.14 18.30 -19.50
N TYR A 205 12.56 18.09 -18.23
CA TYR A 205 12.84 19.20 -17.31
C TYR A 205 14.10 19.99 -17.64
N MET A 206 14.96 19.43 -18.46
CA MET A 206 16.27 19.99 -18.86
C MET A 206 16.31 20.36 -20.33
N ARG A 207 15.17 20.31 -21.03
CA ARG A 207 15.04 20.69 -22.46
C ARG A 207 14.16 21.92 -22.59
N GLU A 208 14.29 22.62 -23.70
CA GLU A 208 13.39 23.72 -24.06
C GLU A 208 11.96 23.19 -24.33
N GLY A 209 10.97 24.06 -24.12
CA GLY A 209 9.56 23.75 -24.29
C GLY A 209 8.84 23.45 -22.98
N THR A 210 7.56 23.06 -23.08
CA THR A 210 6.75 22.70 -21.92
C THR A 210 7.10 21.29 -21.44
N PRO A 211 7.59 21.13 -20.20
CA PRO A 211 7.94 19.80 -19.68
C PRO A 211 6.70 18.95 -19.44
N TYR A 212 6.89 17.64 -19.41
CA TYR A 212 5.89 16.73 -18.87
C TYR A 212 5.66 16.99 -17.38
N MET A 213 4.58 16.44 -16.83
CA MET A 213 4.35 16.47 -15.38
C MET A 213 5.56 15.91 -14.64
N PHE A 214 5.96 16.56 -13.57
CA PHE A 214 7.16 16.19 -12.80
C PHE A 214 7.03 14.78 -12.21
N LEU A 215 8.01 13.94 -12.46
CA LEU A 215 8.13 12.61 -11.91
C LEU A 215 9.09 12.66 -10.72
N ASP A 216 8.54 12.72 -9.52
CA ASP A 216 9.33 12.63 -8.31
C ASP A 216 10.02 11.27 -8.20
N TRP A 217 11.25 11.30 -7.78
CA TRP A 217 12.05 10.10 -7.61
C TRP A 217 12.59 10.01 -6.18
N PRO A 218 12.52 8.86 -5.55
CA PRO A 218 11.99 7.55 -5.99
C PRO A 218 10.48 7.44 -5.94
N ARG A 219 9.80 8.43 -5.42
CA ARG A 219 8.35 8.49 -5.26
C ARG A 219 7.87 9.93 -5.20
N ASP A 220 6.60 10.15 -5.55
CA ASP A 220 5.89 11.40 -5.36
C ASP A 220 5.86 11.83 -3.88
N ASN A 221 6.34 13.03 -3.60
CA ASN A 221 6.33 13.64 -2.28
C ASN A 221 5.02 14.37 -1.96
N LYS A 222 4.15 14.53 -2.94
CA LYS A 222 2.82 15.06 -2.70
C LYS A 222 1.94 13.99 -2.08
N TYR A 223 1.06 14.39 -1.21
CA TYR A 223 -0.06 13.57 -0.73
C TYR A 223 -1.07 13.29 -1.85
N ALA A 224 -0.95 13.97 -2.98
CA ALA A 224 -1.78 13.76 -4.15
C ALA A 224 -1.49 12.38 -4.74
N ASN A 225 -2.51 11.57 -4.72
CA ASN A 225 -2.44 10.24 -5.28
C ASN A 225 -2.94 10.32 -6.71
N PHE A 226 -2.00 10.37 -7.64
CA PHE A 226 -2.32 10.35 -9.05
C PHE A 226 -2.94 9.01 -9.43
N GLN A 227 -4.17 9.06 -9.90
CA GLN A 227 -4.85 7.95 -10.54
C GLN A 227 -4.68 8.09 -12.04
N LEU A 228 -3.95 7.18 -12.64
CA LEU A 228 -3.58 7.26 -14.05
C LEU A 228 -4.33 6.21 -14.85
N ARG A 229 -4.92 6.64 -15.93
CA ARG A 229 -5.55 5.78 -16.92
C ARG A 229 -4.52 4.86 -17.57
N VAL A 230 -4.88 3.60 -17.75
CA VAL A 230 -4.10 2.62 -18.48
C VAL A 230 -4.85 2.25 -19.74
N GLU A 231 -4.17 2.31 -20.89
CA GLU A 231 -4.73 2.03 -22.20
C GLU A 231 -4.05 0.84 -22.87
N ASP A 232 -4.79 0.16 -23.74
CA ASP A 232 -4.22 -0.80 -24.69
C ASP A 232 -3.53 -0.10 -25.88
N ALA A 233 -2.99 -0.86 -26.81
CA ALA A 233 -2.34 -0.32 -28.01
C ALA A 233 -3.29 0.49 -28.89
N ALA A 234 -4.59 0.21 -28.89
CA ALA A 234 -5.62 0.91 -29.66
C ALA A 234 -6.11 2.20 -28.97
N GLY A 235 -5.73 2.44 -27.71
CA GLY A 235 -6.16 3.61 -26.93
C GLY A 235 -7.45 3.38 -26.14
N ASN A 236 -7.92 2.14 -26.00
CA ASN A 236 -9.03 1.82 -25.13
C ASN A 236 -8.58 1.80 -23.69
N VAL A 237 -9.37 2.38 -22.77
CA VAL A 237 -9.09 2.33 -21.34
C VAL A 237 -9.33 0.91 -20.83
N VAL A 238 -8.26 0.28 -20.34
CA VAL A 238 -8.27 -1.11 -19.86
C VAL A 238 -7.91 -1.22 -18.37
N GLY A 239 -7.60 -0.12 -17.71
CA GLY A 239 -7.26 -0.17 -16.30
C GLY A 239 -6.98 1.19 -15.69
N VAL A 240 -6.65 1.15 -14.41
CA VAL A 240 -6.22 2.30 -13.63
C VAL A 240 -5.02 1.92 -12.77
N THR A 241 -4.00 2.78 -12.76
CA THR A 241 -2.79 2.58 -11.94
C THR A 241 -2.55 3.75 -11.01
N SER A 242 -1.96 3.45 -9.87
CA SER A 242 -1.64 4.40 -8.80
C SER A 242 -0.42 3.94 -7.99
N PHE A 243 0.05 4.79 -7.10
CA PHE A 243 1.18 4.49 -6.20
C PHE A 243 2.42 3.97 -6.92
N ARG A 244 2.91 4.77 -7.86
CA ARG A 244 4.18 4.49 -8.51
C ARG A 244 5.34 4.65 -7.52
N THR A 245 6.33 3.82 -7.67
CA THR A 245 7.58 3.90 -6.90
C THR A 245 8.72 3.22 -7.61
N TYR A 246 9.94 3.62 -7.26
CA TYR A 246 11.12 2.88 -7.65
C TYR A 246 11.47 1.85 -6.58
N THR A 247 11.44 0.58 -6.95
CA THR A 247 11.89 -0.50 -6.06
C THR A 247 13.40 -0.68 -6.16
N LEU A 248 14.10 -0.38 -5.07
CA LEU A 248 15.54 -0.58 -4.97
C LEU A 248 15.90 -2.06 -5.08
N TYR A 249 15.04 -2.93 -4.56
CA TYR A 249 15.24 -4.37 -4.57
C TYR A 249 15.24 -4.95 -5.98
N GLN A 250 14.29 -4.54 -6.81
CA GLN A 250 14.15 -5.02 -8.19
C GLN A 250 14.83 -4.10 -9.22
N ARG A 251 15.23 -2.89 -8.82
CA ARG A 251 15.77 -1.83 -9.70
C ARG A 251 14.82 -1.49 -10.85
N LYS A 252 13.53 -1.36 -10.53
CA LYS A 252 12.46 -1.05 -11.48
C LYS A 252 11.59 0.07 -10.94
N HIS A 253 10.99 0.82 -11.83
CA HIS A 253 9.88 1.71 -11.51
C HIS A 253 8.60 0.92 -11.71
N ILE A 254 7.77 0.84 -10.67
CA ILE A 254 6.56 0.01 -10.64
C ILE A 254 5.36 0.81 -10.13
N SER A 255 4.17 0.34 -10.46
CA SER A 255 2.92 0.82 -9.86
C SER A 255 1.91 -0.30 -9.73
N LEU A 256 0.96 -0.16 -8.80
CA LEU A 256 -0.19 -1.07 -8.72
C LEU A 256 -1.25 -0.65 -9.73
N CYS A 257 -1.87 -1.63 -10.37
CA CYS A 257 -2.90 -1.41 -11.37
C CYS A 257 -4.07 -2.39 -11.15
N CYS A 258 -5.29 -1.86 -11.24
CA CYS A 258 -6.48 -2.67 -11.46
C CYS A 258 -6.67 -2.77 -12.98
N LEU A 259 -6.43 -3.94 -13.55
CA LEU A 259 -6.39 -4.18 -15.00
C LEU A 259 -7.50 -5.11 -15.44
N ASP A 260 -8.10 -4.86 -16.59
CA ASP A 260 -9.10 -5.74 -17.19
C ASP A 260 -8.53 -7.14 -17.41
N ALA A 261 -9.30 -8.17 -17.07
CA ALA A 261 -8.86 -9.56 -17.12
C ALA A 261 -8.31 -10.01 -18.49
N ALA A 262 -8.82 -9.43 -19.57
CA ALA A 262 -8.36 -9.71 -20.93
C ALA A 262 -6.92 -9.22 -21.19
N GLN A 263 -6.41 -8.30 -20.40
CA GLN A 263 -5.07 -7.72 -20.50
C GLN A 263 -4.09 -8.29 -19.45
N ASP A 264 -4.60 -9.04 -18.47
CA ASP A 264 -3.81 -9.63 -17.38
C ASP A 264 -3.03 -10.87 -17.87
N THR A 265 -2.09 -10.61 -18.77
CA THR A 265 -1.13 -11.62 -19.23
C THR A 265 0.28 -11.08 -18.94
N PRO A 266 1.15 -11.87 -18.28
CA PRO A 266 2.53 -11.47 -18.04
C PRO A 266 3.22 -11.03 -19.33
N ASP A 267 4.01 -9.96 -19.21
CA ASP A 267 4.74 -9.30 -20.29
C ASP A 267 3.87 -8.63 -21.38
N ASN A 268 2.55 -8.62 -21.24
CA ASN A 268 1.68 -7.81 -22.10
C ASN A 268 2.04 -6.32 -21.96
N GLU A 269 2.14 -5.63 -23.10
CA GLU A 269 2.43 -4.19 -23.10
C GLU A 269 1.14 -3.38 -23.03
N VAL A 270 1.10 -2.46 -22.08
CA VAL A 270 0.04 -1.47 -21.89
C VAL A 270 0.65 -0.07 -21.77
N TYR A 271 -0.18 0.96 -21.79
CA TYR A 271 0.28 2.36 -21.82
C TYR A 271 -0.32 3.12 -20.64
N ILE A 272 0.53 3.62 -19.77
CA ILE A 272 0.15 4.50 -18.67
C ILE A 272 0.07 5.93 -19.22
N ILE A 273 -1.05 6.58 -19.00
CA ILE A 273 -1.28 7.94 -19.47
C ILE A 273 -0.79 8.91 -18.40
N TRP A 274 0.49 9.29 -18.52
CA TRP A 274 1.19 10.15 -17.59
C TRP A 274 0.87 11.61 -17.83
N GLY A 275 0.43 12.31 -16.81
CA GLY A 275 0.07 13.72 -16.84
C GLY A 275 -1.04 14.04 -15.85
N ASP A 276 -1.44 15.30 -15.83
CA ASP A 276 -2.61 15.76 -15.10
C ASP A 276 -3.43 16.62 -16.05
N ARG A 277 -4.38 15.98 -16.68
CA ARG A 277 -5.34 16.56 -17.67
C ARG A 277 -4.78 17.82 -18.36
N ASP A 278 -5.45 18.94 -18.25
CA ASP A 278 -5.11 20.16 -18.97
C ASP A 278 -3.89 20.93 -18.43
N LYS A 279 -3.25 20.43 -17.38
CA LYS A 279 -2.12 21.13 -16.73
C LYS A 279 -0.77 20.87 -17.39
N TYR A 280 -0.58 19.67 -17.96
CA TYR A 280 0.69 19.24 -18.54
C TYR A 280 0.52 18.49 -19.85
N PRO A 281 1.53 18.47 -20.73
CA PRO A 281 1.52 17.56 -21.88
C PRO A 281 1.38 16.11 -21.42
N ILE A 282 0.55 15.35 -22.13
CA ILE A 282 0.34 13.93 -21.84
C ILE A 282 1.45 13.08 -22.49
N LYS A 283 2.00 12.16 -21.70
CA LYS A 283 2.93 11.13 -22.17
C LYS A 283 2.27 9.76 -22.07
N ARG A 284 2.24 9.01 -23.18
CA ARG A 284 1.95 7.57 -23.15
C ARG A 284 3.23 6.84 -22.74
N VAL A 285 3.27 6.32 -21.52
CA VAL A 285 4.40 5.58 -20.98
C VAL A 285 4.15 4.10 -21.17
N ARG A 286 5.01 3.42 -21.90
CA ARG A 286 4.96 1.96 -22.03
C ARG A 286 5.15 1.30 -20.67
N ALA A 287 4.43 0.24 -20.43
CA ALA A 287 4.60 -0.58 -19.25
C ALA A 287 4.31 -2.05 -19.58
N THR A 288 4.97 -2.96 -18.91
CA THR A 288 4.68 -4.39 -19.03
C THR A 288 3.96 -4.89 -17.81
N VAL A 289 2.96 -5.75 -18.04
CA VAL A 289 2.18 -6.39 -16.99
C VAL A 289 3.02 -7.46 -16.29
N SER A 290 2.98 -7.46 -14.97
CA SER A 290 3.57 -8.50 -14.15
C SER A 290 2.65 -8.87 -12.99
N LYS A 291 2.93 -10.01 -12.35
CA LYS A 291 2.11 -10.48 -11.22
C LYS A 291 2.05 -9.47 -10.08
N CYS A 292 0.95 -9.49 -9.35
CA CYS A 292 0.79 -8.81 -8.07
C CYS A 292 0.71 -9.87 -6.95
N PRO A 293 1.51 -9.76 -5.89
CA PRO A 293 2.57 -8.78 -5.63
C PRO A 293 3.78 -8.94 -6.57
N SER A 294 4.53 -7.86 -6.76
CA SER A 294 5.74 -7.88 -7.60
C SER A 294 6.89 -8.65 -6.97
N LEU A 295 6.97 -8.68 -5.64
CA LEU A 295 7.95 -9.47 -4.91
C LEU A 295 7.51 -10.93 -4.81
N ASP A 296 8.41 -11.84 -5.17
CA ASP A 296 8.20 -13.27 -5.05
C ASP A 296 8.79 -13.79 -3.73
N LEU A 297 8.22 -13.32 -2.63
CA LEU A 297 8.62 -13.71 -1.28
C LEU A 297 7.47 -14.46 -0.58
N PRO A 298 7.78 -15.39 0.32
CA PRO A 298 6.76 -15.98 1.17
C PRO A 298 6.02 -14.88 1.94
N ARG A 299 4.71 -14.83 1.80
CA ARG A 299 3.87 -13.89 2.55
C ARG A 299 3.85 -14.28 4.03
N ASN A 300 3.53 -13.31 4.88
CA ASN A 300 3.56 -13.48 6.34
C ASN A 300 2.81 -14.73 6.82
N GLU A 301 1.63 -14.99 6.27
CA GLU A 301 0.82 -16.16 6.62
C GLU A 301 1.45 -17.52 6.22
N LYS A 302 2.33 -17.52 5.22
CA LYS A 302 3.01 -18.71 4.67
C LYS A 302 4.49 -18.76 5.00
N TYR A 303 4.98 -17.81 5.77
CA TYR A 303 6.39 -17.77 6.13
C TYR A 303 6.71 -18.93 7.08
N ASP A 304 7.73 -19.71 6.74
CA ASP A 304 8.21 -20.83 7.56
C ASP A 304 9.01 -20.28 8.75
N ILE A 305 8.30 -20.02 9.86
CA ILE A 305 8.93 -19.50 11.09
C ILE A 305 9.69 -20.58 11.86
N GLU A 306 9.39 -21.86 11.64
CA GLU A 306 10.12 -22.96 12.30
C GLU A 306 11.56 -23.08 11.80
N SER A 307 11.88 -22.50 10.63
CA SER A 307 13.24 -22.38 10.14
C SER A 307 14.08 -21.31 10.86
N ILE A 308 13.45 -20.46 11.66
CA ILE A 308 14.10 -19.39 12.44
C ILE A 308 14.51 -19.95 13.80
N PRO A 309 15.70 -19.63 14.33
CA PRO A 309 16.10 -20.06 15.66
C PRO A 309 15.14 -19.55 16.75
N HIS A 310 14.73 -20.43 17.65
CA HIS A 310 13.93 -20.07 18.81
C HIS A 310 14.71 -19.16 19.77
N TYR A 311 14.00 -18.26 20.41
CA TYR A 311 14.58 -17.43 21.45
C TYR A 311 15.03 -18.30 22.64
N ASN A 312 16.31 -18.23 22.96
CA ASN A 312 16.88 -18.91 24.12
C ASN A 312 17.33 -17.87 25.15
N LYS A 313 16.74 -17.90 26.33
CA LYS A 313 17.11 -17.00 27.45
C LYS A 313 18.53 -17.18 27.96
N GLU A 314 19.16 -18.32 27.66
CA GLU A 314 20.48 -18.70 28.16
C GLU A 314 21.62 -18.39 27.17
N ALA A 315 21.36 -17.67 26.08
CA ALA A 315 22.36 -17.32 25.08
C ALA A 315 22.90 -15.90 25.24
#